data_d4072a0897ee590deb1af0457561e42c
#
_entry.id   d4072a0897ee590deb1af0457561e42c
#
_cell.length_a   1.000
_cell.length_b   1.000
_cell.length_c   1.000
_cell.angle_alpha   90.00
_cell.angle_beta   90.00
_cell.angle_gamma   90.00
#
_symmetry.space_group_name_H-M   'P 1'
#
loop_
_entity.id
_entity.type
_entity.pdbx_description
1 polymer ?
#
loop_
_entity_poly.entity_id
_entity_poly.type
_entity_poly.pdbx_seq_one_letter_code
_entity_poly.pdbx_strand_id
1 'polypeptide(L)'
;MLFRSISDDAEAVAAAKAHGVELADAAEKTWGNALYACFDQRVEEHLIQPTFITMYPVEVSPLTKRSPADPRLTERFEAFVCHSEMGNAYSELNDPIDQRARFMKQVEQRERGDDETEMLDEDFLNAMEYGMPPTGGMGIGIDRCVMLLTGSDSIREVILFPTMKPLD
;
A
#
# COMPACT_ATOMS: atom_id res chain seq x y z
N MET A 1 9.35 -4.94 -16.86
CA MET A 1 10.60 -5.71 -16.73
C MET A 1 11.81 -4.87 -16.31
N LEU A 2 11.68 -3.55 -16.30
CA LEU A 2 12.76 -2.59 -16.03
C LEU A 2 13.36 -2.73 -14.62
N PHE A 3 12.53 -2.90 -13.58
CA PHE A 3 12.98 -2.87 -12.18
C PHE A 3 13.67 -4.16 -11.67
N ARG A 4 13.65 -5.26 -12.40
CA ARG A 4 14.29 -6.52 -11.95
C ARG A 4 15.81 -6.44 -11.83
N SER A 5 16.44 -5.62 -12.64
CA SER A 5 17.89 -5.43 -12.69
C SER A 5 18.36 -4.18 -11.92
N ILE A 6 17.44 -3.33 -11.50
CA ILE A 6 17.75 -2.09 -10.77
C ILE A 6 17.79 -2.42 -9.28
N SER A 7 18.88 -2.09 -8.63
CA SER A 7 19.06 -2.24 -7.18
C SER A 7 19.38 -0.93 -6.47
N ASP A 8 19.66 0.11 -7.22
CA ASP A 8 20.02 1.45 -6.74
C ASP A 8 18.82 2.39 -6.78
N ASP A 9 18.62 3.15 -5.72
CA ASP A 9 17.49 4.06 -5.55
C ASP A 9 17.49 5.17 -6.60
N ALA A 10 18.65 5.79 -6.87
CA ALA A 10 18.76 6.88 -7.82
C ALA A 10 18.48 6.40 -9.25
N GLU A 11 18.96 5.20 -9.61
CA GLU A 11 18.68 4.58 -10.91
C GLU A 11 17.18 4.28 -11.06
N ALA A 12 16.53 3.77 -10.01
CA ALA A 12 15.10 3.47 -10.03
C ALA A 12 14.24 4.74 -10.22
N VAL A 13 14.56 5.80 -9.49
CA VAL A 13 13.88 7.10 -9.60
C VAL A 13 14.10 7.70 -10.97
N ALA A 14 15.32 7.62 -11.52
CA ALA A 14 15.61 8.12 -12.87
C ALA A 14 14.86 7.32 -13.94
N ALA A 15 14.75 6.00 -13.79
CA ALA A 15 13.99 5.15 -14.69
C ALA A 15 12.48 5.46 -14.65
N ALA A 16 11.89 5.66 -13.48
CA ALA A 16 10.50 6.08 -13.35
C ALA A 16 10.26 7.41 -14.07
N LYS A 17 11.10 8.41 -13.82
CA LYS A 17 11.05 9.72 -14.47
C LYS A 17 11.17 9.66 -16.01
N ALA A 18 12.06 8.81 -16.52
CA ALA A 18 12.24 8.61 -17.96
C ALA A 18 10.99 8.05 -18.65
N HIS A 19 10.11 7.39 -17.88
CA HIS A 19 8.81 6.89 -18.33
C HIS A 19 7.62 7.81 -17.97
N GLY A 20 7.90 9.05 -17.58
CA GLY A 20 6.87 10.04 -17.23
C GLY A 20 6.09 9.70 -15.96
N VAL A 21 6.73 9.00 -15.03
CA VAL A 21 6.18 8.71 -13.70
C VAL A 21 6.81 9.68 -12.70
N GLU A 22 5.98 10.32 -11.91
CA GLU A 22 6.40 11.28 -10.88
C GLU A 22 6.16 10.69 -9.49
N LEU A 23 7.18 10.80 -8.63
CA LEU A 23 7.02 10.51 -7.22
C LEU A 23 6.46 11.76 -6.52
N ALA A 24 5.56 11.56 -5.55
CA ALA A 24 5.10 12.64 -4.69
C ALA A 24 6.28 13.36 -4.02
N ASP A 25 6.17 14.68 -3.82
CA ASP A 25 7.27 15.48 -3.26
C ASP A 25 7.70 15.02 -1.86
N ALA A 26 6.71 14.60 -1.04
CA ALA A 26 6.94 14.08 0.31
C ALA A 26 7.50 12.65 0.32
N ALA A 27 7.34 11.88 -0.78
CA ALA A 27 7.80 10.51 -0.84
C ALA A 27 9.33 10.41 -0.80
N GLU A 28 9.81 9.48 0.01
CA GLU A 28 11.23 9.11 0.01
C GLU A 28 11.62 8.56 -1.36
N LYS A 29 12.75 9.00 -1.92
CA LYS A 29 13.18 8.62 -3.27
C LYS A 29 13.94 7.32 -3.25
N THR A 30 13.20 6.23 -3.03
CA THR A 30 13.70 4.85 -2.95
C THR A 30 13.29 4.03 -4.15
N TRP A 31 13.94 2.87 -4.31
CA TRP A 31 13.58 1.86 -5.31
C TRP A 31 12.12 1.41 -5.17
N GLY A 32 11.67 1.18 -3.94
CA GLY A 32 10.32 0.69 -3.66
C GLY A 32 9.25 1.71 -4.01
N ASN A 33 9.43 2.97 -3.62
CA ASN A 33 8.50 4.04 -3.97
C ASN A 33 8.48 4.32 -5.48
N ALA A 34 9.62 4.24 -6.17
CA ALA A 34 9.68 4.38 -7.62
C ALA A 34 8.95 3.22 -8.33
N LEU A 35 9.13 2.00 -7.86
CA LEU A 35 8.43 0.83 -8.40
C LEU A 35 6.91 0.94 -8.20
N TYR A 36 6.48 1.31 -6.99
CA TYR A 36 5.07 1.46 -6.67
C TYR A 36 4.41 2.59 -7.49
N ALA A 37 5.06 3.75 -7.61
CA ALA A 37 4.57 4.85 -8.45
C ALA A 37 4.41 4.44 -9.92
N CYS A 38 5.29 3.58 -10.44
CA CYS A 38 5.14 3.03 -11.79
C CYS A 38 3.94 2.09 -11.89
N PHE A 39 3.68 1.27 -10.87
CA PHE A 39 2.51 0.42 -10.83
C PHE A 39 1.23 1.27 -10.79
N ASP A 40 1.12 2.16 -9.84
CA ASP A 40 -0.03 3.05 -9.61
C ASP A 40 -0.39 3.86 -10.89
N GLN A 41 0.58 4.54 -11.47
CA GLN A 41 0.34 5.48 -12.58
C GLN A 41 0.28 4.83 -13.96
N ARG A 42 0.70 3.57 -14.14
CA ARG A 42 0.86 2.95 -15.46
C ARG A 42 0.29 1.56 -15.61
N VAL A 43 -0.03 0.87 -14.52
CA VAL A 43 -0.45 -0.52 -14.55
C VAL A 43 -1.86 -0.71 -14.00
N GLU A 44 -2.18 -0.07 -12.88
CA GLU A 44 -3.43 -0.25 -12.16
C GLU A 44 -4.65 0.01 -13.06
N GLU A 45 -4.64 1.08 -13.85
CA GLU A 45 -5.72 1.43 -14.79
C GLU A 45 -5.99 0.37 -15.87
N HIS A 46 -5.10 -0.62 -16.03
CA HIS A 46 -5.25 -1.69 -17.00
C HIS A 46 -5.73 -3.01 -16.40
N LEU A 47 -5.93 -3.07 -15.09
CA LEU A 47 -6.34 -4.28 -14.36
C LEU A 47 -7.87 -4.51 -14.44
N ILE A 48 -8.37 -4.85 -15.63
CA ILE A 48 -9.81 -5.10 -15.87
C ILE A 48 -10.21 -6.46 -15.32
N GLN A 49 -9.47 -7.50 -15.67
CA GLN A 49 -9.75 -8.88 -15.25
C GLN A 49 -9.32 -9.09 -13.79
N PRO A 50 -9.96 -10.01 -13.06
CA PRO A 50 -9.53 -10.37 -11.71
C PRO A 50 -8.05 -10.71 -11.67
N THR A 51 -7.29 -9.91 -10.95
CA THR A 51 -5.82 -9.97 -10.91
C THR A 51 -5.31 -9.83 -9.48
N PHE A 52 -4.40 -10.70 -9.07
CA PHE A 52 -3.65 -10.52 -7.83
C PHE A 52 -2.30 -9.88 -8.13
N ILE A 53 -2.05 -8.74 -7.52
CA ILE A 53 -0.72 -8.12 -7.47
C ILE A 53 -0.08 -8.53 -6.16
N THR A 54 1.14 -9.07 -6.21
CA THR A 54 1.83 -9.65 -5.05
C THR A 54 3.20 -9.04 -4.85
N MET A 55 3.76 -9.21 -3.65
CA MET A 55 5.13 -8.82 -3.35
C MET A 55 5.35 -7.30 -3.43
N TYR A 56 4.55 -6.55 -2.71
CA TYR A 56 4.68 -5.09 -2.60
C TYR A 56 6.00 -4.68 -1.94
N PRO A 57 6.58 -3.51 -2.32
CA PRO A 57 7.74 -2.97 -1.63
C PRO A 57 7.49 -2.70 -0.14
N VAL A 58 8.55 -2.83 0.65
CA VAL A 58 8.52 -2.56 2.09
C VAL A 58 8.11 -1.10 2.39
N GLU A 59 8.54 -0.16 1.57
CA GLU A 59 8.30 1.27 1.72
C GLU A 59 6.81 1.63 1.71
N VAL A 60 6.00 0.87 0.97
CA VAL A 60 4.55 1.06 0.86
C VAL A 60 3.75 0.01 1.64
N SER A 61 4.41 -0.72 2.54
CA SER A 61 3.80 -1.83 3.29
C SER A 61 4.31 -1.87 4.75
N PRO A 62 4.06 -0.81 5.54
CA PRO A 62 4.72 -0.64 6.84
C PRO A 62 4.34 -1.67 7.90
N LEU A 63 3.18 -2.32 7.78
CA LEU A 63 2.64 -3.30 8.74
C LEU A 63 2.87 -4.75 8.30
N THR A 64 3.57 -4.95 7.18
CA THR A 64 3.67 -6.26 6.53
C THR A 64 5.04 -6.90 6.75
N LYS A 65 5.04 -8.21 6.95
CA LYS A 65 6.25 -9.01 7.07
C LYS A 65 7.05 -9.01 5.77
N ARG A 66 8.38 -8.89 5.87
CA ARG A 66 9.27 -8.98 4.72
C ARG A 66 9.24 -10.38 4.12
N SER A 67 9.35 -10.44 2.80
CA SER A 67 9.56 -11.70 2.11
C SER A 67 10.94 -12.28 2.46
N PRO A 68 11.02 -13.56 2.83
CA PRO A 68 12.31 -14.20 3.07
C PRO A 68 13.15 -14.37 1.79
N ALA A 69 12.53 -14.30 0.62
CA ALA A 69 13.21 -14.43 -0.66
C ALA A 69 13.88 -13.13 -1.13
N ASP A 70 13.27 -11.98 -0.83
CA ASP A 70 13.81 -10.64 -1.11
C ASP A 70 13.34 -9.67 -0.03
N PRO A 71 14.22 -9.20 0.87
CA PRO A 71 13.84 -8.35 2.00
C PRO A 71 13.39 -6.93 1.61
N ARG A 72 13.51 -6.53 0.33
CA ARG A 72 12.94 -5.29 -0.19
C ARG A 72 11.43 -5.40 -0.43
N LEU A 73 10.93 -6.64 -0.52
CA LEU A 73 9.53 -6.97 -0.78
C LEU A 73 8.86 -7.52 0.47
N THR A 74 7.54 -7.54 0.45
CA THR A 74 6.70 -8.02 1.54
C THR A 74 5.80 -9.17 1.11
N GLU A 75 5.34 -9.97 2.09
CA GLU A 75 4.33 -11.00 1.90
C GLU A 75 2.93 -10.37 1.88
N ARG A 76 2.66 -9.53 0.87
CA ARG A 76 1.39 -8.81 0.66
C ARG A 76 0.85 -9.10 -0.73
N PHE A 77 -0.46 -9.15 -0.84
CA PHE A 77 -1.14 -9.07 -2.11
C PHE A 77 -2.35 -8.14 -2.04
N GLU A 78 -2.70 -7.59 -3.18
CA GLU A 78 -3.97 -6.91 -3.41
C GLU A 78 -4.69 -7.58 -4.58
N ALA A 79 -6.01 -7.67 -4.46
CA ALA A 79 -6.89 -8.23 -5.49
C ALA A 79 -7.59 -7.09 -6.23
N PHE A 80 -7.40 -7.00 -7.53
CA PHE A 80 -8.01 -6.01 -8.40
C PHE A 80 -9.07 -6.63 -9.31
N VAL A 81 -10.17 -5.92 -9.50
CA VAL A 81 -11.21 -6.23 -10.49
C VAL A 81 -11.74 -4.91 -11.04
N CYS A 82 -11.83 -4.78 -12.37
CA CYS A 82 -12.33 -3.57 -13.03
C CYS A 82 -11.65 -2.30 -12.50
N HIS A 83 -10.33 -2.27 -12.47
CA HIS A 83 -9.48 -1.15 -12.02
C HIS A 83 -9.58 -0.82 -10.51
N SER A 84 -10.34 -1.58 -9.74
CA SER A 84 -10.57 -1.32 -8.32
C SER A 84 -9.94 -2.39 -7.45
N GLU A 85 -9.21 -1.98 -6.42
CA GLU A 85 -8.79 -2.85 -5.34
C GLU A 85 -10.02 -3.37 -4.59
N MET A 86 -10.23 -4.67 -4.61
CA MET A 86 -11.33 -5.36 -3.94
C MET A 86 -10.95 -5.88 -2.56
N GLY A 87 -9.67 -6.13 -2.36
CA GLY A 87 -9.15 -6.63 -1.09
C GLY A 87 -7.65 -6.59 -1.02
N ASN A 88 -7.15 -6.54 0.20
CA ASN A 88 -5.75 -6.43 0.56
C ASN A 88 -5.46 -7.41 1.70
N ALA A 89 -4.41 -8.19 1.57
CA ALA A 89 -4.05 -9.17 2.59
C ALA A 89 -2.53 -9.35 2.68
N TYR A 90 -2.07 -9.63 3.89
CA TYR A 90 -0.64 -9.82 4.14
C TYR A 90 -0.35 -10.65 5.39
N SER A 91 0.88 -11.18 5.44
CA SER A 91 1.45 -11.67 6.68
C SER A 91 1.77 -10.48 7.57
N GLU A 92 1.16 -10.43 8.75
CA GLU A 92 1.37 -9.35 9.71
C GLU A 92 2.83 -9.30 10.18
N LEU A 93 3.39 -8.09 10.23
CA LEU A 93 4.68 -7.90 10.88
C LEU A 93 4.52 -8.14 12.37
N ASN A 94 5.23 -9.14 12.90
CA ASN A 94 5.18 -9.53 14.31
C ASN A 94 6.51 -9.34 15.05
N ASP A 95 7.41 -8.53 14.49
CA ASP A 95 8.66 -8.09 15.12
C ASP A 95 8.50 -6.64 15.60
N PRO A 96 8.39 -6.37 16.92
CA PRO A 96 8.19 -5.01 17.43
C PRO A 96 9.38 -4.09 17.16
N ILE A 97 10.59 -4.62 16.99
CA ILE A 97 11.78 -3.83 16.69
C ILE A 97 11.73 -3.31 15.25
N ASP A 98 11.43 -4.19 14.28
CA ASP A 98 11.25 -3.76 12.87
C ASP A 98 10.03 -2.83 12.75
N GLN A 99 8.92 -3.12 13.47
CA GLN A 99 7.72 -2.29 13.43
C GLN A 99 8.01 -0.87 13.94
N ARG A 100 8.71 -0.73 15.07
CA ARG A 100 9.11 0.58 15.59
C ARG A 100 9.97 1.35 14.59
N ALA A 101 10.94 0.69 13.96
CA ALA A 101 11.80 1.33 12.96
C ALA A 101 11.00 1.83 11.74
N ARG A 102 9.95 1.11 11.33
CA ARG A 102 9.08 1.54 10.23
C ARG A 102 8.17 2.71 10.63
N PHE A 103 7.59 2.70 11.82
CA PHE A 103 6.83 3.83 12.33
C PHE A 103 7.66 5.11 12.43
N MET A 104 8.90 5.00 12.88
CA MET A 104 9.81 6.15 12.92
C MET A 104 10.05 6.74 11.52
N LYS A 105 10.20 5.91 10.49
CA LYS A 105 10.30 6.39 9.11
C LYS A 105 9.02 7.09 8.63
N GLN A 106 7.85 6.59 9.02
CA GLN A 106 6.57 7.23 8.69
C GLN A 106 6.43 8.60 9.37
N VAL A 107 6.86 8.71 10.63
CA VAL A 107 6.90 10.01 11.33
C VAL A 107 7.79 11.01 10.57
N GLU A 108 8.98 10.59 10.12
CA GLU A 108 9.85 11.42 9.30
C GLU A 108 9.22 11.84 7.96
N GLN A 109 8.45 10.95 7.31
CA GLN A 109 7.72 11.26 6.08
C GLN A 109 6.60 12.28 6.34
N ARG A 110 5.88 12.13 7.46
CA ARG A 110 4.84 13.07 7.89
C ARG A 110 5.40 14.48 8.13
N GLU A 111 6.57 14.57 8.76
CA GLU A 111 7.26 15.86 8.95
C GLU A 111 7.66 16.53 7.62
N ARG A 112 7.79 15.77 6.55
CA ARG A 112 8.03 16.26 5.17
C ARG A 112 6.74 16.63 4.43
N GLY A 113 5.56 16.43 5.04
CA GLY A 113 4.26 16.81 4.48
C GLY A 113 3.42 15.66 3.90
N ASP A 114 3.73 14.42 4.25
CA ASP A 114 2.90 13.26 3.92
C ASP A 114 1.86 13.02 5.01
N ASP A 115 0.65 13.52 4.81
CA ASP A 115 -0.45 13.42 5.78
C ASP A 115 -1.09 12.01 5.84
N GLU A 116 -0.76 11.12 4.91
CA GLU A 116 -1.30 9.75 4.85
C GLU A 116 -0.51 8.76 5.72
N THR A 117 0.64 9.18 6.27
CA THR A 117 1.48 8.31 7.08
C THR A 117 0.97 8.14 8.51
N GLU A 118 1.16 6.94 9.04
CA GLU A 118 0.79 6.60 10.41
C GLU A 118 1.64 7.35 11.45
N MET A 119 1.04 7.62 12.61
CA MET A 119 1.77 8.10 13.76
C MET A 119 2.39 6.95 14.55
N LEU A 120 3.41 7.27 15.37
CA LEU A 120 3.97 6.30 16.29
C LEU A 120 2.90 5.85 17.30
N ASP A 121 2.51 4.58 17.25
CA ASP A 121 1.57 3.96 18.16
C ASP A 121 2.31 3.10 19.19
N GLU A 122 2.59 3.68 20.34
CA GLU A 122 3.28 2.99 21.44
C GLU A 122 2.41 1.89 22.07
N ASP A 123 1.09 2.05 22.09
CA ASP A 123 0.19 1.02 22.64
C ASP A 123 0.17 -0.22 21.74
N PHE A 124 0.18 -0.03 20.42
CA PHE A 124 0.30 -1.11 19.47
C PHE A 124 1.64 -1.85 19.61
N LEU A 125 2.74 -1.11 19.72
CA LEU A 125 4.08 -1.70 19.92
C LEU A 125 4.17 -2.48 21.23
N ASN A 126 3.65 -1.92 22.32
CA ASN A 126 3.57 -2.61 23.61
C ASN A 126 2.75 -3.92 23.51
N ALA A 127 1.61 -3.88 22.80
CA ALA A 127 0.79 -5.07 22.58
C ALA A 127 1.55 -6.15 21.78
N MET A 128 2.33 -5.77 20.78
CA MET A 128 3.20 -6.70 20.04
C MET A 128 4.25 -7.36 20.92
N GLU A 129 4.84 -6.61 21.89
CA GLU A 129 5.86 -7.10 22.81
C GLU A 129 5.33 -8.18 23.76
N TYR A 130 4.03 -8.15 24.09
CA TYR A 130 3.38 -9.24 24.86
C TYR A 130 3.34 -10.58 24.12
N GLY A 131 3.57 -10.57 22.81
CA GLY A 131 3.70 -11.76 21.97
C GLY A 131 2.65 -11.86 20.88
N MET A 132 2.89 -11.21 19.75
CA MET A 132 2.07 -11.38 18.55
C MET A 132 2.46 -12.68 17.82
N PRO A 133 1.56 -13.68 17.69
CA PRO A 133 1.87 -14.90 16.95
C PRO A 133 1.96 -14.64 15.44
N PRO A 134 2.49 -15.59 14.66
CA PRO A 134 2.34 -15.56 13.21
C PRO A 134 0.87 -15.43 12.81
N THR A 135 0.53 -14.37 12.11
CA THR A 135 -0.85 -13.97 11.80
C THR A 135 -0.92 -13.51 10.35
N GLY A 136 -2.01 -13.82 9.68
CA GLY A 136 -2.38 -13.23 8.39
C GLY A 136 -3.60 -12.33 8.59
N GLY A 137 -3.55 -11.13 8.02
CA GLY A 137 -4.66 -10.18 7.97
C GLY A 137 -5.24 -10.06 6.57
N MET A 138 -6.54 -9.80 6.47
CA MET A 138 -7.21 -9.56 5.19
C MET A 138 -8.32 -8.52 5.35
N GLY A 139 -8.29 -7.50 4.49
CA GLY A 139 -9.36 -6.53 4.30
C GLY A 139 -10.06 -6.76 2.97
N ILE A 140 -11.40 -6.68 2.96
CA ILE A 140 -12.22 -6.76 1.76
C ILE A 140 -13.15 -5.55 1.72
N GLY A 141 -13.16 -4.83 0.59
CA GLY A 141 -14.06 -3.71 0.35
C GLY A 141 -15.48 -4.18 0.04
N ILE A 142 -16.32 -4.37 1.04
CA ILE A 142 -17.69 -4.86 0.87
C ILE A 142 -18.49 -3.92 -0.03
N ASP A 143 -18.39 -2.61 0.16
CA ASP A 143 -19.09 -1.63 -0.68
C ASP A 143 -18.62 -1.73 -2.15
N ARG A 144 -17.33 -1.89 -2.40
CA ARG A 144 -16.78 -2.12 -3.75
C ARG A 144 -17.29 -3.43 -4.35
N CYS A 145 -17.41 -4.50 -3.55
CA CYS A 145 -18.02 -5.76 -4.00
C CYS A 145 -19.47 -5.56 -4.39
N VAL A 146 -20.23 -4.81 -3.60
CA VAL A 146 -21.63 -4.50 -3.90
C VAL A 146 -21.73 -3.66 -5.18
N MET A 147 -20.89 -2.64 -5.35
CA MET A 147 -20.83 -1.84 -6.59
C MET A 147 -20.60 -2.73 -7.81
N LEU A 148 -19.63 -3.64 -7.74
CA LEU A 148 -19.31 -4.56 -8.82
C LEU A 148 -20.50 -5.47 -9.17
N LEU A 149 -21.17 -6.03 -8.15
CA LEU A 149 -22.30 -6.97 -8.35
C LEU A 149 -23.57 -6.28 -8.84
N THR A 150 -23.79 -5.03 -8.48
CA THR A 150 -24.98 -4.25 -8.89
C THR A 150 -24.76 -3.42 -10.14
N GLY A 151 -23.51 -3.28 -10.60
CA GLY A 151 -23.14 -2.39 -11.70
C GLY A 151 -23.27 -0.91 -11.35
N SER A 152 -23.11 -0.56 -10.07
CA SER A 152 -23.18 0.83 -9.59
C SER A 152 -21.83 1.52 -9.77
N ASP A 153 -21.83 2.72 -10.34
CA ASP A 153 -20.60 3.50 -10.60
C ASP A 153 -20.12 4.31 -9.39
N SER A 154 -21.01 4.52 -8.41
CA SER A 154 -20.71 5.34 -7.23
C SER A 154 -20.97 4.60 -5.93
N ILE A 155 -20.03 4.70 -4.99
CA ILE A 155 -20.18 4.16 -3.64
C ILE A 155 -21.40 4.73 -2.91
N ARG A 156 -21.85 5.94 -3.25
CA ARG A 156 -23.05 6.56 -2.67
C ARG A 156 -24.33 5.81 -3.01
N GLU A 157 -24.34 5.04 -4.08
CA GLU A 157 -25.52 4.25 -4.51
C GLU A 157 -25.66 2.95 -3.71
N VAL A 158 -24.60 2.51 -3.05
CA VAL A 158 -24.56 1.25 -2.29
C VAL A 158 -24.52 1.45 -0.77
N ILE A 159 -24.19 2.66 -0.32
CA ILE A 159 -24.20 3.02 1.10
C ILE A 159 -25.60 3.47 1.51
N LEU A 160 -26.14 2.88 2.59
CA LEU A 160 -27.50 3.20 3.07
C LEU A 160 -27.66 4.67 3.51
N PHE A 161 -26.63 5.26 4.11
CA PHE A 161 -26.64 6.63 4.63
C PHE A 161 -25.37 7.38 4.18
N PRO A 162 -25.23 7.72 2.88
CA PRO A 162 -24.08 8.44 2.41
C PRO A 162 -24.02 9.86 3.00
N THR A 163 -22.83 10.29 3.41
CA THR A 163 -22.62 11.67 3.82
C THR A 163 -22.84 12.60 2.63
N MET A 164 -23.79 13.49 2.77
CA MET A 164 -24.14 14.48 1.75
C MET A 164 -23.63 15.85 2.15
N LYS A 165 -23.27 16.67 1.15
CA LYS A 165 -22.96 18.07 1.40
C LYS A 165 -24.23 18.76 1.92
N PRO A 166 -24.17 19.60 2.99
CA PRO A 166 -25.33 20.36 3.43
C PRO A 166 -25.97 21.14 2.27
N LEU A 167 -27.27 21.15 2.20
CA LEU A 167 -28.01 22.05 1.31
C LEU A 167 -27.94 23.44 1.97
N ASP A 168 -27.35 24.41 1.27
CA ASP A 168 -27.30 25.83 1.67
C ASP A 168 -28.72 26.43 1.63
#